data_7de9b1acfb97d396a9d3a8acd97b8dd4
#
_entry.id   7de9b1acfb97d396a9d3a8acd97b8dd4
#
_cell.length_a   1.000
_cell.length_b   1.000
_cell.length_c   1.000
_cell.angle_alpha   90.00
_cell.angle_beta   90.00
_cell.angle_gamma   90.00
#
_symmetry.space_group_name_H-M   'P 1'
#
loop_
_entity.id
_entity.type
_entity.pdbx_description
1 polymer ?
#
loop_
_entity_poly.entity_id
_entity_poly.type
_entity_poly.pdbx_seq_one_letter_code
_entity_poly.pdbx_strand_id
1 'polypeptide(L)'
;MTPELLLQNFGYLAVFVGTFLEGETILVMAGFFAERGYLRLPFVIATACSGAYSGHVFWFWLGRTQGVKLLDRFPRMKRHFGKGIRLFERYGAPAIFITQWLYGLRITCAVIIGISKVSTIKFLLYEALTCMVWAIIIGTAGFYFGRAVERVLGRAAHIEKYGLLVLVVAALGFWAYHRWKDKREESGEA
;
A
#
# COMPACT_ATOMS: atom_id res chain seq x y z
N MET A 1 -0.89 26.64 18.07
CA MET A 1 -1.30 25.53 17.17
C MET A 1 -2.42 24.79 17.89
N THR A 2 -3.60 24.75 17.33
CA THR A 2 -4.73 24.02 17.93
C THR A 2 -4.48 22.51 17.80
N PRO A 3 -4.94 21.69 18.78
CA PRO A 3 -4.80 20.22 18.72
C PRO A 3 -5.33 19.61 17.42
N GLU A 4 -6.35 20.24 16.83
CA GLU A 4 -6.94 19.84 15.56
C GLU A 4 -5.98 20.00 14.35
N LEU A 5 -5.22 21.10 14.31
CA LEU A 5 -4.20 21.33 13.27
C LEU A 5 -3.04 20.35 13.39
N LEU A 6 -2.64 20.01 14.62
CA LEU A 6 -1.63 18.97 14.85
C LEU A 6 -2.14 17.61 14.39
N LEU A 7 -3.37 17.25 14.76
CA LEU A 7 -3.97 15.97 14.35
C LEU A 7 -4.11 15.87 12.83
N GLN A 8 -4.49 16.97 12.16
CA GLN A 8 -4.58 17.00 10.70
C GLN A 8 -3.21 16.84 10.03
N ASN A 9 -2.22 17.61 10.44
CA ASN A 9 -0.88 17.56 9.84
C ASN A 9 -0.18 16.21 10.08
N PHE A 10 -0.25 15.68 11.31
CA PHE A 10 0.29 14.37 11.63
C PHE A 10 -0.49 13.25 10.96
N GLY A 11 -1.82 13.38 10.81
CA GLY A 11 -2.66 12.42 10.10
C GLY A 11 -2.28 12.27 8.63
N TYR A 12 -2.10 13.37 7.91
CA TYR A 12 -1.66 13.32 6.51
C TYR A 12 -0.23 12.81 6.38
N LEU A 13 0.68 13.17 7.29
CA LEU A 13 2.04 12.61 7.30
C LEU A 13 2.02 11.10 7.54
N ALA A 14 1.20 10.62 8.47
CA ALA A 14 1.02 9.20 8.73
C ALA A 14 0.44 8.48 7.51
N VAL A 15 -0.52 9.09 6.81
CA VAL A 15 -1.05 8.55 5.55
C VAL A 15 0.04 8.47 4.49
N PHE A 16 0.85 9.52 4.31
CA PHE A 16 1.93 9.53 3.34
C PHE A 16 2.96 8.42 3.62
N VAL A 17 3.49 8.37 4.85
CA VAL A 17 4.50 7.38 5.24
C VAL A 17 3.92 5.97 5.22
N GLY A 18 2.70 5.80 5.70
CA GLY A 18 2.03 4.51 5.70
C GLY A 18 1.79 3.97 4.29
N THR A 19 1.33 4.81 3.37
CA THR A 19 1.10 4.41 1.97
C THR A 19 2.39 4.24 1.17
N PHE A 20 3.47 4.91 1.57
CA PHE A 20 4.81 4.67 1.03
C PHE A 20 5.30 3.24 1.35
N LEU A 21 5.00 2.72 2.54
CA LEU A 21 5.45 1.39 3.00
C LEU A 21 4.50 0.27 2.57
N GLU A 22 3.22 0.34 2.95
CA GLU A 22 2.25 -0.74 2.74
C GLU A 22 0.92 -0.26 2.13
N GLY A 23 0.27 0.71 2.71
CA GLY A 23 -0.79 1.55 2.14
C GLY A 23 -2.25 1.12 2.38
N GLU A 24 -2.67 -0.13 2.19
CA GLU A 24 -4.09 -0.50 2.19
C GLU A 24 -4.77 -0.23 3.52
N THR A 25 -4.20 -0.77 4.59
CA THR A 25 -4.76 -0.64 5.95
C THR A 25 -4.80 0.83 6.38
N ILE A 26 -3.71 1.55 6.14
CA ILE A 26 -3.59 2.97 6.49
C ILE A 26 -4.60 3.81 5.70
N LEU A 27 -4.78 3.52 4.41
CA LEU A 27 -5.70 4.27 3.57
C LEU A 27 -7.17 4.01 3.92
N VAL A 28 -7.54 2.76 4.24
CA VAL A 28 -8.88 2.43 4.73
C VAL A 28 -9.17 3.16 6.04
N MET A 29 -8.21 3.15 6.99
CA MET A 29 -8.32 3.89 8.25
C MET A 29 -8.43 5.41 8.02
N ALA A 30 -7.63 5.96 7.12
CA ALA A 30 -7.69 7.38 6.80
C ALA A 30 -9.03 7.78 6.15
N GLY A 31 -9.59 6.91 5.29
CA GLY A 31 -10.94 7.06 4.76
C GLY A 31 -12.01 7.05 5.85
N PHE A 32 -11.90 6.13 6.82
CA PHE A 32 -12.77 6.10 8.00
C PHE A 32 -12.68 7.40 8.83
N PHE A 33 -11.46 7.91 9.09
CA PHE A 33 -11.28 9.18 9.80
C PHE A 33 -11.76 10.39 8.99
N ALA A 34 -11.72 10.31 7.67
CA ALA A 34 -12.29 11.35 6.81
C ALA A 34 -13.82 11.39 6.91
N GLU A 35 -14.47 10.25 7.05
CA GLU A 35 -15.93 10.18 7.31
C GLU A 35 -16.31 10.80 8.64
N ARG A 36 -15.49 10.60 9.67
CA ARG A 36 -15.65 11.21 11.00
C ARG A 36 -15.33 12.71 11.05
N GLY A 37 -14.89 13.32 9.96
CA GLY A 37 -14.57 14.75 9.86
C GLY A 37 -13.19 15.14 10.40
N TYR A 38 -12.37 14.20 10.87
CA TYR A 38 -10.99 14.47 11.31
C TYR A 38 -10.06 14.80 10.15
N LEU A 39 -10.29 14.19 8.98
CA LEU A 39 -9.54 14.41 7.75
C LEU A 39 -10.50 14.75 6.61
N ARG A 40 -9.98 15.34 5.55
CA ARG A 40 -10.75 15.59 4.31
C ARG A 40 -10.41 14.55 3.27
N LEU A 41 -11.40 13.80 2.80
CA LEU A 41 -11.22 12.70 1.86
C LEU A 41 -10.38 13.05 0.61
N PRO A 42 -10.57 14.20 -0.06
CA PRO A 42 -9.74 14.56 -1.22
C PRO A 42 -8.25 14.68 -0.88
N PHE A 43 -7.92 15.25 0.30
CA PHE A 43 -6.53 15.35 0.74
C PHE A 43 -5.95 14.00 1.17
N VAL A 44 -6.76 13.11 1.78
CA VAL A 44 -6.38 11.73 2.07
C VAL A 44 -6.00 11.01 0.79
N ILE A 45 -6.85 11.09 -0.25
CA ILE A 45 -6.61 10.46 -1.55
C ILE A 45 -5.34 11.01 -2.21
N ALA A 46 -5.17 12.34 -2.23
CA ALA A 46 -3.99 12.99 -2.82
C ALA A 46 -2.70 12.59 -2.10
N THR A 47 -2.73 12.60 -0.77
CA THR A 47 -1.58 12.23 0.07
C THR A 47 -1.23 10.76 -0.08
N ALA A 48 -2.24 9.87 -0.07
CA ALA A 48 -2.04 8.43 -0.26
C ALA A 48 -1.49 8.10 -1.65
N CYS A 49 -2.03 8.74 -2.70
CA CYS A 49 -1.53 8.62 -4.07
C CYS A 49 -0.05 9.04 -4.15
N SER A 50 0.31 10.19 -3.56
CA SER A 50 1.68 10.69 -3.54
C SER A 50 2.63 9.78 -2.78
N GLY A 51 2.21 9.24 -1.63
CA GLY A 51 2.99 8.31 -0.81
C GLY A 51 3.24 7.00 -1.55
N ALA A 52 2.20 6.35 -2.07
CA ALA A 52 2.32 5.12 -2.82
C ALA A 52 3.18 5.28 -4.08
N TYR A 53 2.93 6.34 -4.85
CA TYR A 53 3.72 6.66 -6.04
C TYR A 53 5.21 6.84 -5.73
N SER A 54 5.53 7.64 -4.71
CA SER A 54 6.91 7.87 -4.27
C SER A 54 7.59 6.57 -3.84
N GLY A 55 6.87 5.70 -3.10
CA GLY A 55 7.36 4.40 -2.68
C GLY A 55 7.66 3.49 -3.86
N HIS A 56 6.76 3.38 -4.82
CA HIS A 56 6.96 2.53 -6.00
C HIS A 56 8.07 3.05 -6.91
N VAL A 57 8.17 4.36 -7.10
CA VAL A 57 9.28 4.99 -7.84
C VAL A 57 10.62 4.71 -7.16
N PHE A 58 10.68 4.80 -5.84
CA PHE A 58 11.89 4.47 -5.08
C PHE A 58 12.32 3.01 -5.31
N TRP A 59 11.40 2.05 -5.19
CA TRP A 59 11.71 0.63 -5.39
C TRP A 59 12.03 0.30 -6.85
N PHE A 60 11.37 0.95 -7.80
CA PHE A 60 11.70 0.85 -9.22
C PHE A 60 13.13 1.33 -9.50
N TRP A 61 13.54 2.48 -8.97
CA TRP A 61 14.89 3.01 -9.13
C TRP A 61 15.94 2.10 -8.48
N LEU A 62 15.64 1.55 -7.31
CA LEU A 62 16.52 0.57 -6.68
C LEU A 62 16.69 -0.67 -7.57
N GLY A 63 15.61 -1.18 -8.15
CA GLY A 63 15.66 -2.26 -9.13
C GLY A 63 16.47 -1.90 -10.37
N ARG A 64 16.28 -0.69 -10.91
CA ARG A 64 16.95 -0.21 -12.12
C ARG A 64 18.46 -0.04 -11.93
N THR A 65 18.90 0.45 -10.78
CA THR A 65 20.31 0.77 -10.53
C THR A 65 21.09 -0.39 -9.94
N GLN A 66 20.48 -1.17 -9.07
CA GLN A 66 21.17 -2.22 -8.29
C GLN A 66 20.66 -3.64 -8.56
N GLY A 67 19.49 -3.79 -9.20
CA GLY A 67 18.83 -5.07 -9.34
C GLY A 67 19.66 -6.09 -10.13
N VAL A 68 20.36 -5.68 -11.18
CA VAL A 68 21.23 -6.58 -11.96
C VAL A 68 22.38 -7.13 -11.10
N LYS A 69 23.05 -6.25 -10.34
CA LYS A 69 24.13 -6.65 -9.42
C LYS A 69 23.62 -7.60 -8.34
N LEU A 70 22.42 -7.36 -7.84
CA LEU A 70 21.79 -8.20 -6.82
C LEU A 70 21.45 -9.59 -7.37
N LEU A 71 20.90 -9.66 -8.59
CA LEU A 71 20.58 -10.92 -9.26
C LEU A 71 21.82 -11.77 -9.56
N ASP A 72 22.93 -11.14 -9.92
CA ASP A 72 24.18 -11.86 -10.19
C ASP A 72 24.79 -12.40 -8.90
N ARG A 73 24.59 -11.72 -7.76
CA ARG A 73 25.06 -12.18 -6.45
C ARG A 73 24.21 -13.32 -5.86
N PHE A 74 22.93 -13.41 -6.25
CA PHE A 74 21.99 -14.41 -5.72
C PHE A 74 21.31 -15.20 -6.85
N PRO A 75 21.93 -16.29 -7.36
CA PRO A 75 21.42 -17.08 -8.51
C PRO A 75 20.01 -17.66 -8.29
N ARG A 76 19.64 -17.99 -7.03
CA ARG A 76 18.29 -18.47 -6.71
C ARG A 76 17.22 -17.41 -6.98
N MET A 77 17.48 -16.14 -6.66
CA MET A 77 16.58 -15.02 -6.95
C MET A 77 16.47 -14.79 -8.47
N LYS A 78 17.55 -14.96 -9.22
CA LYS A 78 17.56 -14.85 -10.71
C LYS A 78 16.53 -15.75 -11.36
N ARG A 79 16.37 -16.98 -10.86
CA ARG A 79 15.39 -17.96 -11.39
C ARG A 79 13.95 -17.53 -11.11
N HIS A 80 13.64 -17.01 -9.93
CA HIS A 80 12.29 -16.55 -9.56
C HIS A 80 11.94 -15.24 -10.25
N PHE A 81 12.80 -14.24 -10.22
CA PHE A 81 12.59 -12.95 -10.88
C PHE A 81 12.61 -13.04 -12.41
N GLY A 82 13.34 -13.99 -12.98
CA GLY A 82 13.39 -14.21 -14.43
C GLY A 82 12.04 -14.51 -15.08
N LYS A 83 11.12 -15.16 -14.35
CA LYS A 83 9.74 -15.36 -14.82
C LYS A 83 8.96 -14.03 -14.82
N GLY A 84 9.08 -13.25 -13.74
CA GLY A 84 8.45 -11.94 -13.63
C GLY A 84 8.97 -10.95 -14.67
N ILE A 85 10.28 -10.88 -14.87
CA ILE A 85 10.89 -10.01 -15.88
C ILE A 85 10.33 -10.32 -17.28
N ARG A 86 10.28 -11.60 -17.67
CA ARG A 86 9.70 -12.01 -18.97
C ARG A 86 8.22 -11.66 -19.09
N LEU A 87 7.46 -11.75 -17.99
CA LEU A 87 6.05 -11.36 -17.96
C LEU A 87 5.89 -9.87 -18.26
N PHE A 88 6.66 -9.02 -17.59
CA PHE A 88 6.62 -7.56 -17.82
C PHE A 88 7.19 -7.16 -19.18
N GLU A 89 8.20 -7.87 -19.70
CA GLU A 89 8.71 -7.63 -21.06
C GLU A 89 7.68 -8.03 -22.12
N ARG A 90 6.86 -9.06 -21.87
CA ARG A 90 5.82 -9.54 -22.80
C ARG A 90 4.57 -8.67 -22.79
N TYR A 91 4.08 -8.31 -21.60
CA TYR A 91 2.82 -7.58 -21.45
C TYR A 91 3.03 -6.06 -21.32
N GLY A 92 4.26 -5.63 -21.07
CA GLY A 92 4.64 -4.22 -21.00
C GLY A 92 3.98 -3.45 -19.87
N ALA A 93 3.77 -2.16 -20.11
CA ALA A 93 3.24 -1.23 -19.12
C ALA A 93 1.81 -1.56 -18.59
N PRO A 94 0.86 -2.14 -19.36
CA PRO A 94 -0.44 -2.54 -18.80
C PRO A 94 -0.37 -3.54 -17.65
N ALA A 95 0.69 -4.36 -17.58
CA ALA A 95 0.89 -5.28 -16.46
C ALA A 95 1.09 -4.57 -15.13
N ILE A 96 1.56 -3.32 -15.14
CA ILE A 96 1.74 -2.48 -13.95
C ILE A 96 0.40 -2.27 -13.24
N PHE A 97 -0.69 -2.10 -13.99
CA PHE A 97 -2.02 -1.92 -13.41
C PHE A 97 -2.46 -3.11 -12.55
N ILE A 98 -2.10 -4.32 -12.98
CA ILE A 98 -2.46 -5.55 -12.25
C ILE A 98 -1.62 -5.69 -10.97
N THR A 99 -0.36 -5.25 -10.99
CA THR A 99 0.55 -5.39 -9.83
C THR A 99 0.11 -4.59 -8.62
N GLN A 100 -0.62 -3.50 -8.81
CA GLN A 100 -1.16 -2.67 -7.73
C GLN A 100 -2.13 -3.45 -6.83
N TRP A 101 -2.85 -4.42 -7.40
CA TRP A 101 -3.85 -5.24 -6.70
C TRP A 101 -3.24 -6.52 -6.09
N LEU A 102 -1.97 -6.80 -6.32
CA LEU A 102 -1.27 -7.93 -5.74
C LEU A 102 -0.73 -7.57 -4.36
N TYR A 103 -1.55 -7.82 -3.34
CA TYR A 103 -1.18 -7.57 -1.96
C TYR A 103 0.16 -8.25 -1.59
N GLY A 104 1.05 -7.51 -0.95
CA GLY A 104 2.38 -8.01 -0.52
C GLY A 104 3.43 -8.17 -1.62
N LEU A 105 3.03 -8.24 -2.91
CA LEU A 105 3.96 -8.39 -4.04
C LEU A 105 4.29 -7.05 -4.75
N ARG A 106 3.60 -6.00 -4.41
CA ARG A 106 3.70 -4.68 -5.03
C ARG A 106 5.13 -4.13 -5.07
N ILE A 107 5.82 -4.16 -3.93
CA ILE A 107 7.23 -3.74 -3.83
C ILE A 107 8.12 -4.61 -4.71
N THR A 108 7.96 -5.93 -4.63
CA THR A 108 8.71 -6.89 -5.44
C THR A 108 8.48 -6.66 -6.92
N CYS A 109 7.25 -6.41 -7.34
CA CYS A 109 6.90 -6.09 -8.73
C CYS A 109 7.57 -4.79 -9.20
N ALA A 110 7.58 -3.73 -8.40
CA ALA A 110 8.25 -2.48 -8.74
C ALA A 110 9.76 -2.69 -8.97
N VAL A 111 10.42 -3.49 -8.11
CA VAL A 111 11.83 -3.87 -8.28
C VAL A 111 12.03 -4.68 -9.57
N ILE A 112 11.19 -5.69 -9.84
CA ILE A 112 11.27 -6.53 -11.04
C ILE A 112 11.09 -5.68 -12.31
N ILE A 113 10.11 -4.78 -12.33
CA ILE A 113 9.89 -3.84 -13.44
C ILE A 113 11.12 -2.94 -13.61
N GLY A 114 11.73 -2.49 -12.51
CA GLY A 114 12.96 -1.73 -12.52
C GLY A 114 14.12 -2.48 -13.21
N ILE A 115 14.25 -3.78 -12.99
CA ILE A 115 15.27 -4.63 -13.62
C ILE A 115 14.95 -4.89 -15.10
N SER A 116 13.67 -4.93 -15.47
CA SER A 116 13.22 -5.22 -16.83
C SER A 116 13.55 -4.11 -17.82
N LYS A 117 13.37 -4.37 -19.12
CA LYS A 117 13.58 -3.37 -20.20
C LYS A 117 12.41 -2.39 -20.37
N VAL A 118 11.48 -2.33 -19.42
CA VAL A 118 10.36 -1.40 -19.47
C VAL A 118 10.87 0.04 -19.42
N SER A 119 10.34 0.90 -20.30
CA SER A 119 10.71 2.31 -20.34
C SER A 119 10.31 3.02 -19.03
N THR A 120 11.24 3.78 -18.45
CA THR A 120 11.01 4.55 -17.22
C THR A 120 9.83 5.51 -17.36
N ILE A 121 9.70 6.21 -18.49
CA ILE A 121 8.60 7.15 -18.72
C ILE A 121 7.26 6.41 -18.73
N LYS A 122 7.18 5.27 -19.42
CA LYS A 122 5.96 4.44 -19.43
C LYS A 122 5.63 3.97 -18.01
N PHE A 123 6.62 3.49 -17.24
CA PHE A 123 6.40 3.11 -15.85
C PHE A 123 5.82 4.27 -15.04
N LEU A 124 6.46 5.45 -15.05
CA LEU A 124 6.02 6.60 -14.25
C LEU A 124 4.58 7.02 -14.58
N LEU A 125 4.19 7.05 -15.87
CA LEU A 125 2.85 7.43 -16.30
C LEU A 125 1.78 6.40 -15.87
N TYR A 126 2.02 5.11 -16.13
CA TYR A 126 1.08 4.06 -15.74
C TYR A 126 0.98 3.94 -14.23
N GLU A 127 2.08 4.06 -13.51
CA GLU A 127 2.13 4.01 -12.05
C GLU A 127 1.36 5.18 -11.41
N ALA A 128 1.52 6.39 -11.93
CA ALA A 128 0.74 7.55 -11.45
C ALA A 128 -0.77 7.33 -11.61
N LEU A 129 -1.19 6.84 -12.79
CA LEU A 129 -2.60 6.54 -13.05
C LEU A 129 -3.11 5.43 -12.11
N THR A 130 -2.32 4.39 -11.94
CA THR A 130 -2.67 3.23 -11.11
C THR A 130 -2.79 3.60 -9.64
N CYS A 131 -1.83 4.37 -9.11
CA CYS A 131 -1.87 4.88 -7.74
C CYS A 131 -3.08 5.79 -7.51
N MET A 132 -3.42 6.63 -8.48
CA MET A 132 -4.61 7.50 -8.40
C MET A 132 -5.90 6.68 -8.32
N VAL A 133 -6.09 5.73 -9.24
CA VAL A 133 -7.29 4.86 -9.25
C VAL A 133 -7.38 4.05 -7.97
N TRP A 134 -6.27 3.47 -7.52
CA TRP A 134 -6.20 2.72 -6.29
C TRP A 134 -6.55 3.58 -5.06
N ALA A 135 -5.96 4.78 -4.94
CA ALA A 135 -6.21 5.67 -3.80
C ALA A 135 -7.68 6.13 -3.74
N ILE A 136 -8.31 6.38 -4.90
CA ILE A 136 -9.73 6.71 -4.97
C ILE A 136 -10.57 5.53 -4.49
N ILE A 137 -10.33 4.33 -5.02
CA ILE A 137 -11.15 3.14 -4.71
C ILE A 137 -11.02 2.78 -3.23
N ILE A 138 -9.80 2.64 -2.72
CA ILE A 138 -9.57 2.22 -1.33
C ILE A 138 -9.94 3.32 -0.33
N GLY A 139 -9.62 4.57 -0.62
CA GLY A 139 -9.98 5.70 0.24
C GLY A 139 -11.50 5.92 0.35
N THR A 140 -12.21 5.82 -0.78
CA THR A 140 -13.68 5.89 -0.77
C THR A 140 -14.31 4.66 -0.14
N ALA A 141 -13.77 3.47 -0.35
CA ALA A 141 -14.24 2.26 0.34
C ALA A 141 -14.11 2.41 1.87
N GLY A 142 -12.97 2.91 2.38
CA GLY A 142 -12.77 3.21 3.80
C GLY A 142 -13.78 4.22 4.33
N PHE A 143 -14.07 5.27 3.56
CA PHE A 143 -15.06 6.30 3.91
C PHE A 143 -16.48 5.71 4.02
N TYR A 144 -16.92 4.93 3.03
CA TYR A 144 -18.24 4.30 3.07
C TYR A 144 -18.35 3.20 4.12
N PHE A 145 -17.26 2.48 4.39
CA PHE A 145 -17.18 1.53 5.49
C PHE A 145 -17.41 2.23 6.83
N GLY A 146 -16.78 3.38 7.07
CA GLY A 146 -17.01 4.22 8.25
C GLY A 146 -18.50 4.56 8.41
N ARG A 147 -19.13 5.02 7.34
CA ARG A 147 -20.55 5.36 7.31
C ARG A 147 -21.48 4.15 7.57
N ALA A 148 -21.11 2.98 7.05
CA ALA A 148 -21.86 1.74 7.30
C ALA A 148 -21.78 1.31 8.76
N VAL A 149 -20.59 1.36 9.35
CA VAL A 149 -20.36 1.07 10.77
C VAL A 149 -21.17 2.00 11.67
N GLU A 150 -21.23 3.30 11.36
CA GLU A 150 -22.03 4.26 12.12
C GLU A 150 -23.54 3.95 12.06
N ARG A 151 -24.04 3.55 10.89
CA ARG A 151 -25.48 3.20 10.73
C ARG A 151 -25.85 1.95 11.50
N VAL A 152 -24.97 0.94 11.54
CA VAL A 152 -25.24 -0.35 12.19
C VAL A 152 -25.11 -0.25 13.71
N LEU A 153 -24.12 0.46 14.20
CA LEU A 153 -23.82 0.55 15.62
C LEU A 153 -24.60 1.65 16.34
N GLY A 154 -25.30 2.52 15.60
CA GLY A 154 -26.06 3.63 16.16
C GLY A 154 -25.20 4.72 16.80
N ARG A 155 -25.82 5.84 17.19
CA ARG A 155 -25.17 6.99 17.83
C ARG A 155 -24.75 6.74 19.29
N ALA A 156 -24.26 5.57 19.64
CA ALA A 156 -23.80 5.30 21.00
C ALA A 156 -22.45 6.00 21.22
N ALA A 157 -22.46 7.09 21.94
CA ALA A 157 -21.32 7.97 22.26
C ALA A 157 -20.12 7.29 22.95
N HIS A 158 -20.22 6.00 23.28
CA HIS A 158 -19.14 5.21 23.88
C HIS A 158 -18.30 4.40 22.87
N ILE A 159 -18.71 4.33 21.60
CA ILE A 159 -18.06 3.46 20.60
C ILE A 159 -16.80 4.12 20.01
N GLU A 160 -16.65 5.42 20.07
CA GLU A 160 -15.44 6.12 19.60
C GLU A 160 -14.15 5.60 20.28
N LYS A 161 -14.20 5.32 21.57
CA LYS A 161 -13.06 4.77 22.33
C LYS A 161 -12.74 3.32 21.99
N TYR A 162 -13.75 2.51 21.69
CA TYR A 162 -13.58 1.08 21.45
C TYR A 162 -13.43 0.73 19.98
N GLY A 163 -13.98 1.53 19.07
CA GLY A 163 -13.85 1.31 17.62
C GLY A 163 -12.40 1.41 17.14
N LEU A 164 -11.65 2.39 17.65
CA LEU A 164 -10.21 2.51 17.37
C LEU A 164 -9.43 1.32 17.95
N LEU A 165 -9.77 0.92 19.17
CA LEU A 165 -9.12 -0.23 19.83
C LEU A 165 -9.37 -1.53 19.07
N VAL A 166 -10.59 -1.76 18.61
CA VAL A 166 -10.96 -2.97 17.82
C VAL A 166 -10.24 -2.98 16.48
N LEU A 167 -10.14 -1.83 15.78
CA LEU A 167 -9.40 -1.73 14.52
C LEU A 167 -7.90 -1.97 14.72
N VAL A 168 -7.31 -1.39 15.77
CA VAL A 168 -5.89 -1.60 16.09
C VAL A 168 -5.64 -3.05 16.50
N VAL A 169 -6.51 -3.63 17.32
CA VAL A 169 -6.41 -5.04 17.76
C VAL A 169 -6.60 -5.98 16.58
N ALA A 170 -7.55 -5.71 15.68
CA ALA A 170 -7.77 -6.50 14.47
C ALA A 170 -6.57 -6.41 13.51
N ALA A 171 -6.00 -5.22 13.32
CA ALA A 171 -4.81 -5.02 12.50
C ALA A 171 -3.58 -5.71 13.10
N LEU A 172 -3.38 -5.60 14.41
CA LEU A 172 -2.29 -6.29 15.13
C LEU A 172 -2.49 -7.80 15.15
N GLY A 173 -3.74 -8.28 15.34
CA GLY A 173 -4.08 -9.70 15.29
C GLY A 173 -3.85 -10.30 13.90
N PHE A 174 -4.25 -9.60 12.86
CA PHE A 174 -4.01 -10.00 11.47
C PHE A 174 -2.50 -10.04 11.15
N TRP A 175 -1.75 -9.02 11.58
CA TRP A 175 -0.31 -8.97 11.44
C TRP A 175 0.40 -10.10 12.21
N ALA A 176 0.02 -10.35 13.46
CA ALA A 176 0.56 -11.43 14.27
C ALA A 176 0.23 -12.81 13.69
N TYR A 177 -0.99 -13.00 13.18
CA TYR A 177 -1.41 -14.24 12.51
C TYR A 177 -0.59 -14.52 11.25
N HIS A 178 -0.37 -13.50 10.40
CA HIS A 178 0.44 -13.63 9.19
C HIS A 178 1.90 -13.98 9.52
N ARG A 179 2.47 -13.30 10.52
CA ARG A 179 3.84 -13.55 10.96
C ARG A 179 4.03 -14.93 11.62
N TRP A 180 2.98 -15.44 12.27
CA TRP A 180 3.00 -16.77 12.86
C TRP A 180 2.86 -17.87 11.79
N LYS A 181 2.09 -17.63 10.77
CA LYS A 181 1.93 -18.53 9.61
C LYS A 181 3.24 -18.65 8.84
N ASP A 182 3.92 -17.54 8.55
CA ASP A 182 5.21 -17.53 7.84
C ASP A 182 6.28 -18.32 8.61
N LYS A 183 6.34 -18.17 9.95
CA LYS A 183 7.26 -18.94 10.78
C LYS A 183 6.97 -20.46 10.81
N ARG A 184 5.74 -20.89 10.59
CA ARG A 184 5.41 -22.32 10.52
C ARG A 184 5.81 -22.94 9.19
N GLU A 185 5.76 -22.19 8.11
CA GLU A 185 6.19 -22.64 6.79
C GLU A 185 7.72 -22.78 6.74
N GLU A 186 8.48 -21.89 7.40
CA GLU A 186 9.94 -22.01 7.54
C GLU A 186 10.40 -23.16 8.43
N SER A 187 9.61 -23.57 9.43
CA SER A 187 9.96 -24.67 10.35
C SER A 187 9.46 -26.05 9.90
N GLY A 188 8.71 -26.14 8.82
CA GLY A 188 8.20 -27.39 8.24
C GLY A 188 9.03 -27.97 7.09
N GLU A 189 10.10 -27.29 6.67
CA GLU A 189 11.03 -27.72 5.61
C GLU A 189 12.44 -28.10 6.13
N ALA A 190 12.59 -28.41 7.41
CA ALA A 190 13.85 -28.90 7.99
C ALA A 190 13.79 -30.41 8.29
#